data_b33afa8aaedf53b3487bb59cbf0336ff
#
_entry.id   b33afa8aaedf53b3487bb59cbf0336ff
#
_cell.length_a   1.000
_cell.length_b   1.000
_cell.length_c   1.000
_cell.angle_alpha   90.00
_cell.angle_beta   90.00
_cell.angle_gamma   90.00
#
_symmetry.space_group_name_H-M   'P 1'
#
loop_
_entity.id
_entity.type
_entity.pdbx_description
1 polymer ?
#
loop_
_entity_poly.entity_id
_entity_poly.type
_entity_poly.pdbx_seq_one_letter_code
_entity_poly.pdbx_strand_id
1 'polypeptide(L)'
;MKKISAGLLLTDGAKLLVCHVTGRNFYDIPKGLVDDGEEPTAACIREVREETNLLIKREIIADLGVYEYTRDKDLHLFLLYRRDLPDTGNMGCSSFFINKAGRRLPEVDGYRYIALKEKEIYLTQNMARVIGTALTI
;
A
#
# COMPACT_ATOMS: atom_id res chain seq x y z
N MET A 1 1.03 16.13 16.35
CA MET A 1 1.33 14.69 16.46
C MET A 1 1.25 14.05 15.08
N LYS A 2 2.26 13.31 14.70
CA LYS A 2 2.25 12.60 13.41
C LYS A 2 1.28 11.44 13.44
N LYS A 3 0.58 11.24 12.33
CA LYS A 3 -0.21 10.04 12.10
C LYS A 3 0.70 8.95 11.56
N ILE A 4 0.27 7.70 11.70
CA ILE A 4 0.99 6.54 11.16
C ILE A 4 0.06 5.82 10.19
N SER A 5 0.57 5.58 8.98
CA SER A 5 -0.06 4.66 8.03
C SER A 5 0.69 3.34 8.06
N ALA A 6 -0.02 2.26 7.82
CA ALA A 6 0.58 0.93 7.66
C ALA A 6 0.36 0.47 6.23
N GLY A 7 1.38 -0.09 5.61
CA GLY A 7 1.32 -0.51 4.21
C GLY A 7 2.10 -1.77 3.93
N LEU A 8 1.74 -2.44 2.83
CA LEU A 8 2.31 -3.72 2.45
C LEU A 8 3.09 -3.62 1.15
N LEU A 9 4.32 -4.13 1.17
CA LEU A 9 5.09 -4.40 -0.03
C LEU A 9 4.88 -5.86 -0.40
N LEU A 10 4.04 -6.12 -1.39
CA LEU A 10 3.82 -7.46 -1.94
C LEU A 10 4.68 -7.60 -3.19
N THR A 11 5.67 -8.48 -3.13
CA THR A 11 6.70 -8.57 -4.18
C THR A 11 7.21 -9.99 -4.35
N ASP A 12 7.67 -10.29 -5.54
CA ASP A 12 8.42 -11.52 -5.83
C ASP A 12 9.93 -11.26 -5.91
N GLY A 13 10.36 -10.05 -5.53
CA GLY A 13 11.76 -9.63 -5.60
C GLY A 13 12.08 -8.82 -6.85
N ALA A 14 11.23 -8.87 -7.87
CA ALA A 14 11.39 -8.11 -9.12
C ALA A 14 10.23 -7.15 -9.35
N LYS A 15 9.01 -7.58 -9.02
CA LYS A 15 7.78 -6.82 -9.22
C LYS A 15 7.13 -6.47 -7.88
N LEU A 16 6.37 -5.38 -7.89
CA LEU A 16 5.68 -4.86 -6.72
C LEU A 16 4.22 -4.59 -7.06
N LEU A 17 3.30 -5.03 -6.20
CA LEU A 17 1.90 -4.69 -6.35
C LEU A 17 1.67 -3.21 -6.06
N VAL A 18 1.01 -2.53 -6.99
CA VAL A 18 0.60 -1.14 -6.80
C VAL A 18 -0.87 -0.97 -7.21
N CYS A 19 -1.53 -0.02 -6.55
CA CYS A 19 -2.94 0.28 -6.69
C CYS A 19 -3.09 1.67 -7.28
N HIS A 20 -3.93 1.82 -8.31
CA HIS A 20 -4.19 3.14 -8.88
C HIS A 20 -5.07 3.93 -7.93
N VAL A 21 -4.62 5.12 -7.57
CA VAL A 21 -5.35 6.02 -6.68
C VAL A 21 -6.42 6.74 -7.50
N THR A 22 -7.68 6.52 -7.19
CA THR A 22 -8.80 7.04 -7.95
C THR A 22 -8.73 8.56 -8.08
N GLY A 23 -8.84 9.05 -9.32
CA GLY A 23 -8.81 10.47 -9.61
C GLY A 23 -7.42 11.09 -9.64
N ARG A 24 -6.38 10.32 -9.41
CA ARG A 24 -4.99 10.78 -9.45
C ARG A 24 -4.24 10.14 -10.60
N ASN A 25 -3.08 10.71 -10.93
CA ASN A 25 -2.23 10.20 -12.01
C ASN A 25 -1.06 9.37 -11.48
N PHE A 26 -1.21 8.75 -10.33
CA PHE A 26 -0.17 7.91 -9.73
C PHE A 26 -0.78 6.68 -9.07
N TYR A 27 0.10 5.73 -8.80
CA TYR A 27 -0.21 4.50 -8.06
C TYR A 27 0.37 4.60 -6.65
N ASP A 28 -0.09 3.70 -5.79
CA ASP A 28 0.39 3.60 -4.42
C ASP A 28 0.39 2.14 -3.98
N ILE A 29 1.13 1.82 -2.94
CA ILE A 29 1.02 0.50 -2.31
C ILE A 29 -0.28 0.44 -1.52
N PRO A 30 -0.84 -0.76 -1.29
CA PRO A 30 -1.99 -0.86 -0.39
C PRO A 30 -1.58 -0.43 1.01
N LYS A 31 -2.29 0.56 1.56
CA LYS A 31 -1.98 1.15 2.86
C LYS A 31 -3.13 2.00 3.36
N GLY A 32 -3.07 2.36 4.63
CA GLY A 32 -4.00 3.33 5.21
C GLY A 32 -3.65 3.63 6.65
N LEU A 33 -4.41 4.54 7.23
CA LEU A 33 -4.15 5.01 8.59
C LEU A 33 -4.38 3.90 9.62
N VAL A 34 -3.49 3.86 10.59
CA VAL A 34 -3.65 3.03 11.78
C VAL A 34 -4.66 3.75 12.69
N ASP A 35 -5.74 3.06 13.05
CA ASP A 35 -6.76 3.61 13.94
C ASP A 35 -6.25 3.67 15.38
N ASP A 36 -6.84 4.54 16.20
CA ASP A 36 -6.50 4.64 17.60
C ASP A 36 -6.67 3.29 18.29
N GLY A 37 -5.61 2.85 18.97
CA GLY A 37 -5.62 1.57 19.67
C GLY A 37 -5.43 0.35 18.79
N GLU A 38 -5.32 0.55 17.48
CA GLU A 38 -5.10 -0.55 16.55
C GLU A 38 -3.61 -0.87 16.44
N GLU A 39 -3.29 -2.16 16.40
CA GLU A 39 -1.93 -2.62 16.19
C GLU A 39 -1.55 -2.40 14.72
N PRO A 40 -0.33 -1.89 14.42
CA PRO A 40 0.07 -1.63 13.03
C PRO A 40 -0.03 -2.84 12.10
N THR A 41 0.31 -4.03 12.56
CA THR A 41 0.16 -5.25 11.77
C THR A 41 -1.30 -5.50 11.39
N ALA A 42 -2.21 -5.33 12.35
CA ALA A 42 -3.64 -5.50 12.12
C ALA A 42 -4.16 -4.44 11.14
N ALA A 43 -3.68 -3.19 11.27
CA ALA A 43 -4.05 -2.12 10.36
C ALA A 43 -3.60 -2.42 8.92
N CYS A 44 -2.38 -2.93 8.76
CA CYS A 44 -1.86 -3.32 7.46
C CYS A 44 -2.76 -4.39 6.81
N ILE A 45 -3.09 -5.45 7.55
CA ILE A 45 -3.94 -6.54 7.07
C ILE A 45 -5.32 -6.01 6.68
N ARG A 46 -5.91 -5.15 7.49
CA ARG A 46 -7.23 -4.55 7.24
C ARG A 46 -7.20 -3.68 6.00
N GLU A 47 -6.22 -2.79 5.87
CA GLU A 47 -6.12 -1.89 4.73
C GLU A 47 -5.87 -2.65 3.42
N VAL A 48 -5.02 -3.67 3.45
CA VAL A 48 -4.78 -4.51 2.27
C VAL A 48 -6.08 -5.17 1.82
N ARG A 49 -6.88 -5.68 2.76
CA ARG A 49 -8.15 -6.30 2.44
C ARG A 49 -9.14 -5.30 1.86
N GLU A 50 -9.23 -4.11 2.46
CA GLU A 50 -10.14 -3.06 1.99
C GLU A 50 -9.80 -2.60 0.57
N GLU A 51 -8.51 -2.46 0.28
CA GLU A 51 -8.06 -1.92 -1.01
C GLU A 51 -7.91 -2.96 -2.10
N THR A 52 -7.60 -4.21 -1.75
CA THR A 52 -7.28 -5.25 -2.75
C THR A 52 -8.13 -6.51 -2.65
N ASN A 53 -8.89 -6.68 -1.59
CA ASN A 53 -9.62 -7.91 -1.26
C ASN A 53 -8.71 -9.10 -0.93
N LEU A 54 -7.40 -8.89 -0.79
CA LEU A 54 -6.47 -9.95 -0.39
C LEU A 54 -6.56 -10.19 1.11
N LEU A 55 -6.58 -11.48 1.48
CA LEU A 55 -6.60 -11.91 2.86
C LEU A 55 -5.19 -12.33 3.26
N ILE A 56 -4.51 -11.47 4.00
CA ILE A 56 -3.11 -11.67 4.38
C ILE A 56 -3.06 -12.23 5.80
N LYS A 57 -2.23 -13.25 5.99
CA LYS A 57 -2.00 -13.84 7.30
C LYS A 57 -0.83 -13.15 8.00
N ARG A 58 -1.01 -12.86 9.28
CA ARG A 58 0.00 -12.21 10.11
C ARG A 58 1.36 -12.93 10.08
N GLU A 59 1.34 -14.26 10.05
CA GLU A 59 2.53 -15.08 10.19
C GLU A 59 3.48 -15.00 8.98
N ILE A 60 2.99 -14.54 7.84
CA ILE A 60 3.78 -14.55 6.60
C ILE A 60 4.28 -13.17 6.19
N ILE A 61 4.00 -12.12 6.97
CA ILE A 61 4.51 -10.78 6.68
C ILE A 61 5.64 -10.43 7.64
N ALA A 62 6.62 -9.70 7.12
CA ALA A 62 7.75 -9.23 7.91
C ALA A 62 7.59 -7.74 8.18
N ASP A 63 7.89 -7.35 9.42
CA ASP A 63 7.86 -5.94 9.84
C ASP A 63 9.16 -5.28 9.43
N LEU A 64 9.08 -4.30 8.53
CA LEU A 64 10.25 -3.55 8.06
C LEU A 64 10.53 -2.28 8.87
N GLY A 65 9.67 -1.95 9.83
CA GLY A 65 9.83 -0.78 10.67
C GLY A 65 9.11 0.46 10.17
N VAL A 66 9.35 1.56 10.85
CA VAL A 66 8.68 2.84 10.60
C VAL A 66 9.62 3.80 9.92
N TYR A 67 9.12 4.50 8.91
CA TYR A 67 9.90 5.46 8.10
C TYR A 67 9.19 6.80 8.07
N GLU A 68 9.96 7.88 8.02
CA GLU A 68 9.39 9.20 7.73
C GLU A 68 8.87 9.20 6.30
N TYR A 69 7.62 9.59 6.12
CA TYR A 69 6.95 9.48 4.83
C TYR A 69 6.59 10.86 4.29
N THR A 70 5.72 11.57 5.01
CA THR A 70 5.38 12.95 4.70
C THR A 70 5.61 13.80 5.95
N ARG A 71 5.43 15.10 5.82
CA ARG A 71 5.55 16.01 6.96
C ARG A 71 4.68 15.59 8.14
N ASP A 72 3.48 15.11 7.87
CA ASP A 72 2.47 14.82 8.90
C ASP A 72 2.23 13.33 9.13
N LYS A 73 2.95 12.46 8.43
CA LYS A 73 2.75 11.00 8.52
C LYS A 73 4.05 10.25 8.50
N ASP A 74 4.12 9.24 9.35
CA ASP A 74 5.10 8.17 9.24
C ASP A 74 4.45 6.96 8.56
N LEU A 75 5.27 6.09 8.01
CA LEU A 75 4.82 4.88 7.31
C LEU A 75 5.45 3.65 7.95
N HIS A 76 4.59 2.77 8.47
CA HIS A 76 5.02 1.48 8.99
C HIS A 76 4.87 0.47 7.86
N LEU A 77 6.00 -0.05 7.38
CA LEU A 77 6.02 -0.96 6.23
C LEU A 77 6.12 -2.41 6.66
N PHE A 78 5.41 -3.25 5.92
CA PHE A 78 5.45 -4.70 6.05
C PHE A 78 5.78 -5.30 4.69
N LEU A 79 6.42 -6.45 4.68
CA LEU A 79 6.85 -7.14 3.46
C LEU A 79 6.20 -8.51 3.38
N LEU A 80 5.59 -8.80 2.24
CA LEU A 80 5.16 -10.15 1.89
C LEU A 80 5.86 -10.55 0.60
N TYR A 81 6.80 -11.48 0.72
CA TYR A 81 7.45 -12.07 -0.44
C TYR A 81 6.67 -13.30 -0.89
N ARG A 82 6.35 -13.33 -2.18
CA ARG A 82 5.67 -14.47 -2.79
C ARG A 82 6.33 -14.78 -4.13
N ARG A 83 6.67 -16.06 -4.33
CA ARG A 83 7.17 -16.52 -5.64
C ARG A 83 6.09 -16.34 -6.70
N ASP A 84 4.85 -16.72 -6.38
CA ASP A 84 3.70 -16.60 -7.26
C ASP A 84 2.81 -15.47 -6.77
N LEU A 85 2.77 -14.38 -7.52
CA LEU A 85 1.99 -13.20 -7.13
C LEU A 85 0.52 -13.41 -7.44
N PRO A 86 -0.39 -12.95 -6.56
CA PRO A 86 -1.83 -13.05 -6.81
C PRO A 86 -2.25 -12.35 -8.10
N ASP A 87 -3.23 -12.94 -8.80
CA ASP A 87 -3.79 -12.37 -10.01
C ASP A 87 -4.57 -11.11 -9.68
N THR A 88 -4.25 -10.00 -10.37
CA THR A 88 -4.96 -8.73 -10.18
C THR A 88 -6.41 -8.79 -10.61
N GLY A 89 -6.79 -9.73 -11.48
CA GLY A 89 -8.16 -9.92 -11.92
C GLY A 89 -9.14 -10.29 -10.80
N ASN A 90 -8.62 -10.79 -9.67
CA ASN A 90 -9.44 -11.16 -8.51
C ASN A 90 -9.44 -10.10 -7.42
N MET A 91 -8.79 -8.97 -7.65
CA MET A 91 -8.72 -7.89 -6.68
C MET A 91 -9.89 -6.93 -6.80
N GLY A 92 -10.25 -6.29 -5.70
CA GLY A 92 -11.33 -5.31 -5.65
C GLY A 92 -11.18 -4.43 -4.42
N CYS A 93 -11.77 -3.24 -4.49
CA CYS A 93 -11.71 -2.25 -3.42
C CYS A 93 -13.07 -2.15 -2.75
N SER A 94 -13.10 -2.25 -1.41
CA SER A 94 -14.31 -2.12 -0.62
C SER A 94 -14.31 -0.85 0.24
N SER A 95 -13.31 0.00 0.10
CA SER A 95 -13.25 1.30 0.78
C SER A 95 -13.55 2.41 -0.22
N PHE A 96 -14.30 3.42 0.24
CA PHE A 96 -14.82 4.47 -0.62
C PHE A 96 -14.59 5.84 0.00
N PHE A 97 -14.65 6.87 -0.85
CA PHE A 97 -14.64 8.26 -0.41
C PHE A 97 -15.68 9.05 -1.20
N ILE A 98 -16.03 10.22 -0.67
CA ILE A 98 -16.94 11.15 -1.35
C ILE A 98 -16.08 12.25 -1.96
N ASN A 99 -16.17 12.41 -3.28
CA ASN A 99 -15.40 13.45 -3.97
C ASN A 99 -16.07 14.82 -3.83
N LYS A 100 -15.44 15.87 -4.40
CA LYS A 100 -15.95 17.24 -4.30
C LYS A 100 -17.32 17.42 -4.95
N ALA A 101 -17.66 16.58 -5.93
CA ALA A 101 -18.96 16.60 -6.60
C ALA A 101 -20.04 15.81 -5.84
N GLY A 102 -19.72 15.26 -4.66
CA GLY A 102 -20.64 14.48 -3.85
C GLY A 102 -20.79 13.05 -4.32
N ARG A 103 -19.95 12.57 -5.22
CA ARG A 103 -20.01 11.18 -5.72
C ARG A 103 -19.19 10.26 -4.84
N ARG A 104 -19.72 9.07 -4.61
CA ARG A 104 -19.04 7.99 -3.89
C ARG A 104 -18.16 7.23 -4.88
N LEU A 105 -16.85 7.22 -4.62
CA LEU A 105 -15.89 6.55 -5.48
C LEU A 105 -15.03 5.60 -4.66
N PRO A 106 -14.55 4.48 -5.25
CA PRO A 106 -13.61 3.63 -4.54
C PRO A 106 -12.27 4.36 -4.38
N GLU A 107 -11.57 4.09 -3.29
CA GLU A 107 -10.26 4.70 -3.06
C GLU A 107 -9.23 4.21 -4.09
N VAL A 108 -9.37 2.97 -4.54
CA VAL A 108 -8.51 2.33 -5.53
C VAL A 108 -9.37 1.84 -6.69
N ASP A 109 -8.97 2.13 -7.91
CA ASP A 109 -9.74 1.74 -9.11
C ASP A 109 -8.93 0.93 -10.13
N GLY A 110 -7.74 0.48 -9.77
CA GLY A 110 -6.93 -0.36 -10.65
C GLY A 110 -5.77 -0.98 -9.91
N TYR A 111 -5.24 -2.04 -10.46
CA TYR A 111 -4.14 -2.81 -9.87
C TYR A 111 -3.15 -3.20 -10.95
N ARG A 112 -1.87 -3.14 -10.61
CA ARG A 112 -0.85 -3.67 -11.50
C ARG A 112 0.39 -4.06 -10.73
N TYR A 113 1.22 -4.88 -11.36
CA TYR A 113 2.56 -5.16 -10.86
C TYR A 113 3.54 -4.35 -11.70
N ILE A 114 4.37 -3.58 -11.02
CA ILE A 114 5.43 -2.80 -11.66
C ILE A 114 6.78 -3.41 -11.31
N ALA A 115 7.79 -3.19 -12.15
CA ALA A 115 9.15 -3.54 -11.77
C ALA A 115 9.60 -2.64 -10.62
N LEU A 116 10.34 -3.17 -9.66
CA LEU A 116 10.85 -2.36 -8.54
C LEU A 116 11.68 -1.17 -9.03
N LYS A 117 12.41 -1.34 -10.14
CA LYS A 117 13.18 -0.24 -10.74
C LYS A 117 12.32 0.86 -11.36
N GLU A 118 11.01 0.64 -11.50
CA GLU A 118 10.06 1.60 -12.06
C GLU A 118 9.33 2.39 -10.98
N LYS A 119 9.74 2.26 -9.71
CA LYS A 119 9.01 2.88 -8.61
C LYS A 119 8.88 4.40 -8.75
N GLU A 120 9.90 5.07 -9.29
CA GLU A 120 9.86 6.52 -9.48
C GLU A 120 8.88 6.94 -10.60
N ILE A 121 8.55 6.02 -11.51
CA ILE A 121 7.62 6.29 -12.62
C ILE A 121 6.17 6.27 -12.13
N TYR A 122 5.84 5.28 -11.31
CA TYR A 122 4.45 5.01 -10.94
C TYR A 122 4.03 5.56 -9.58
N LEU A 123 4.95 5.65 -8.63
CA LEU A 123 4.65 6.05 -7.26
C LEU A 123 4.97 7.53 -7.04
N THR A 124 4.44 8.08 -5.94
CA THR A 124 4.85 9.41 -5.53
C THR A 124 6.33 9.39 -5.13
N GLN A 125 6.96 10.55 -5.21
CA GLN A 125 8.37 10.69 -4.87
C GLN A 125 8.66 10.22 -3.43
N ASN A 126 7.78 10.56 -2.49
CA ASN A 126 7.95 10.15 -1.09
C ASN A 126 7.87 8.63 -0.94
N MET A 127 6.90 8.00 -1.60
CA MET A 127 6.75 6.55 -1.51
C MET A 127 7.93 5.83 -2.15
N ALA A 128 8.36 6.26 -3.34
CA ALA A 128 9.51 5.67 -4.00
C ALA A 128 10.78 5.78 -3.15
N ARG A 129 10.98 6.91 -2.47
CA ARG A 129 12.11 7.12 -1.57
C ARG A 129 12.07 6.15 -0.39
N VAL A 130 10.91 6.02 0.25
CA VAL A 130 10.78 5.14 1.42
C VAL A 130 11.01 3.69 1.03
N ILE A 131 10.44 3.25 -0.09
CA ILE A 131 10.63 1.87 -0.56
C ILE A 131 12.10 1.62 -0.89
N GLY A 132 12.76 2.57 -1.54
CA GLY A 132 14.19 2.47 -1.84
C GLY A 132 15.03 2.29 -0.58
N THR A 133 14.72 3.04 0.46
CA THR A 133 15.41 2.93 1.75
C THR A 133 15.11 1.58 2.42
N ALA A 134 13.84 1.20 2.48
CA ALA A 134 13.40 -0.02 3.17
C ALA A 134 13.98 -1.29 2.53
N LEU A 135 14.06 -1.33 1.20
CA LEU A 135 14.56 -2.47 0.46
C LEU A 135 16.03 -2.35 0.07
N THR A 136 16.67 -1.25 0.39
CA THR A 136 18.07 -0.96 0.04
C THR A 136 18.30 -1.01 -1.48
N ILE A 137 17.44 -0.32 -2.21
CA ILE A 137 17.52 -0.28 -3.68
C ILE A 137 17.52 1.14 -4.25
#